data_a01fabe5d7d904bf2008cd429800b7f8
#
_entry.id   a01fabe5d7d904bf2008cd429800b7f8
#
_cell.length_a   1.000
_cell.length_b   1.000
_cell.length_c   1.000
_cell.angle_alpha   90.00
_cell.angle_beta   90.00
_cell.angle_gamma   90.00
#
_symmetry.space_group_name_H-M   'P 1'
#
loop_
_entity.id
_entity.type
_entity.pdbx_description
1 polymer ?
#
loop_
_entity_poly.entity_id
_entity_poly.type
_entity_poly.pdbx_seq_one_letter_code
_entity_poly.pdbx_strand_id
1 'polypeptide(L)'
;HVYGDTSAVVSVLMIAIMAALMGLFTAFQTWLYRRFFPETPLTFAPLWVLFEWAKTWVFTGFPWLFAGYAFTERLLDGYAPLFGVYAVSFVVIILACALVEILNRRWFWAIPALLLVLGAWTAEKIQFVQPKAAKPLSVSLIQGNIPQNLKWLTEYQIKTLEIYSKLTRNEWGRDLIVWPESSIPLFQTDIPEFLKAMDAQAKRSDSAWVTGIPYWDISASRAAGEPLYYNTIM
;
A
#
# COMPACT_ATOMS: atom_id res chain seq x y z
N HIS A 1 7.95 9.06 -17.77
CA HIS A 1 8.54 8.96 -19.09
C HIS A 1 8.26 7.60 -19.77
N VAL A 2 8.69 6.48 -19.18
CA VAL A 2 8.54 5.16 -19.82
C VAL A 2 7.08 4.70 -19.90
N TYR A 3 6.29 4.96 -18.88
CA TYR A 3 4.90 4.45 -18.78
C TYR A 3 3.81 5.52 -18.96
N GLY A 4 4.18 6.79 -19.04
CA GLY A 4 3.22 7.89 -19.10
C GLY A 4 3.28 8.71 -20.39
N ASP A 5 4.02 8.27 -21.40
CA ASP A 5 4.22 8.94 -22.71
C ASP A 5 4.56 10.45 -22.60
N THR A 6 5.15 10.86 -21.47
CA THR A 6 5.56 12.24 -21.25
C THR A 6 7.00 12.47 -21.73
N SER A 7 7.30 13.67 -22.20
CA SER A 7 8.69 14.01 -22.56
C SER A 7 9.61 13.94 -21.34
N ALA A 8 10.89 13.64 -21.55
CA ALA A 8 11.88 13.55 -20.47
C ALA A 8 11.95 14.84 -19.65
N VAL A 9 11.83 16.00 -20.29
CA VAL A 9 11.84 17.31 -19.61
C VAL A 9 10.65 17.46 -18.66
N VAL A 10 9.43 17.12 -19.11
CA VAL A 10 8.23 17.18 -18.28
C VAL A 10 8.35 16.20 -17.10
N SER A 11 8.84 14.98 -17.34
CA SER A 11 9.05 14.00 -16.27
C SER A 11 10.01 14.50 -15.19
N VAL A 12 11.15 15.09 -15.59
CA VAL A 12 12.13 15.67 -14.66
C VAL A 12 11.51 16.82 -13.87
N LEU A 13 10.76 17.72 -14.53
CA LEU A 13 10.08 18.82 -13.85
C LEU A 13 9.04 18.33 -12.84
N MET A 14 8.24 17.33 -13.18
CA MET A 14 7.26 16.75 -12.26
C MET A 14 7.94 16.14 -11.02
N ILE A 15 9.02 15.38 -11.22
CA ILE A 15 9.80 14.81 -10.11
C ILE A 15 10.42 15.92 -9.25
N ALA A 16 10.98 16.95 -9.87
CA ALA A 16 11.58 18.07 -9.14
C ALA A 16 10.54 18.85 -8.32
N ILE A 17 9.36 19.11 -8.87
CA ILE A 17 8.23 19.76 -8.14
C ILE A 17 7.82 18.90 -6.97
N MET A 18 7.61 17.60 -7.17
CA MET A 18 7.23 16.68 -6.09
C MET A 18 8.29 16.62 -5.00
N ALA A 19 9.58 16.54 -5.37
CA ALA A 19 10.69 16.54 -4.42
C ALA A 19 10.75 17.87 -3.64
N ALA A 20 10.52 19.01 -4.30
CA ALA A 20 10.46 20.31 -3.65
C ALA A 20 9.28 20.41 -2.66
N LEU A 21 8.08 19.94 -3.00
CA LEU A 21 6.93 19.91 -2.12
C LEU A 21 7.18 19.04 -0.88
N MET A 22 7.76 17.84 -1.05
CA MET A 22 8.16 16.98 0.05
C MET A 22 9.24 17.62 0.93
N GLY A 23 10.21 18.28 0.31
CA GLY A 23 11.26 19.05 1.01
C GLY A 23 10.69 20.21 1.82
N LEU A 24 9.75 20.98 1.27
CA LEU A 24 9.04 22.06 1.99
C LEU A 24 8.23 21.53 3.17
N PHE A 25 7.57 20.39 3.01
CA PHE A 25 6.82 19.74 4.09
C PHE A 25 7.74 19.39 5.28
N THR A 26 8.90 18.81 5.01
CA THR A 26 9.92 18.49 6.02
C THR A 26 10.58 19.76 6.60
N ALA A 27 10.82 20.78 5.78
CA ALA A 27 11.34 22.06 6.25
C ALA A 27 10.37 22.76 7.19
N PHE A 28 9.07 22.76 6.87
CA PHE A 28 8.02 23.28 7.74
C PHE A 28 7.93 22.52 9.07
N GLN A 29 7.99 21.19 9.04
CA GLN A 29 8.07 20.36 10.25
C GLN A 29 9.24 20.75 11.14
N THR A 30 10.43 20.88 10.56
CA THR A 30 11.66 21.24 11.29
C THR A 30 11.61 22.65 11.84
N TRP A 31 11.06 23.61 11.06
CA TRP A 31 10.85 24.98 11.52
C TRP A 31 9.89 25.02 12.69
N LEU A 32 8.74 24.31 12.61
CA LEU A 32 7.74 24.22 13.68
C LEU A 32 8.36 23.65 14.97
N TYR A 33 9.14 22.58 14.84
CA TYR A 33 9.84 21.97 15.96
C TYR A 33 10.76 22.97 16.66
N ARG A 34 11.66 23.62 15.92
CA ARG A 34 12.63 24.56 16.48
C ARG A 34 12.00 25.84 17.03
N ARG A 35 10.83 26.22 16.50
CA ARG A 35 10.16 27.48 16.90
C ARG A 35 9.32 27.33 18.17
N PHE A 36 8.71 26.17 18.39
CA PHE A 36 7.64 26.00 19.37
C PHE A 36 7.87 24.87 20.39
N PHE A 37 8.80 23.95 20.13
CA PHE A 37 8.99 22.79 20.97
C PHE A 37 10.37 22.73 21.61
N PRO A 38 10.50 22.14 22.84
CA PRO A 38 11.81 21.82 23.41
C PRO A 38 12.58 20.85 22.50
N GLU A 39 13.85 21.09 22.27
CA GLU A 39 14.72 20.27 21.43
C GLU A 39 15.08 18.96 22.15
N THR A 40 14.14 18.02 22.25
CA THR A 40 14.33 16.72 22.90
C THR A 40 13.77 15.58 22.03
N PRO A 41 14.28 14.33 22.18
CA PRO A 41 13.72 13.17 21.51
C PRO A 41 12.22 12.98 21.76
N LEU A 42 11.76 13.30 22.97
CA LEU A 42 10.35 13.14 23.37
C LEU A 42 9.38 14.08 22.66
N THR A 43 9.85 15.19 22.13
CA THR A 43 9.03 16.14 21.38
C THR A 43 9.20 15.98 19.88
N PHE A 44 10.37 15.60 19.40
CA PHE A 44 10.65 15.44 17.98
C PHE A 44 9.96 14.21 17.39
N ALA A 45 10.01 13.04 18.05
CA ALA A 45 9.43 11.82 17.51
C ALA A 45 7.90 11.87 17.36
N PRO A 46 7.10 12.35 18.34
CA PRO A 46 5.67 12.53 18.15
C PRO A 46 5.34 13.50 17.02
N LEU A 47 6.09 14.60 16.91
CA LEU A 47 5.91 15.56 15.83
C LEU A 47 6.21 14.93 14.47
N TRP A 48 7.25 14.11 14.37
CA TRP A 48 7.56 13.37 13.15
C TRP A 48 6.41 12.47 12.71
N VAL A 49 5.87 11.67 13.63
CA VAL A 49 4.75 10.76 13.36
C VAL A 49 3.48 11.53 13.00
N LEU A 50 3.22 12.67 13.65
CA LEU A 50 2.11 13.55 13.29
C LEU A 50 2.23 14.04 11.83
N PHE A 51 3.42 14.39 11.38
CA PHE A 51 3.66 14.79 10.01
C PHE A 51 3.61 13.61 9.02
N GLU A 52 4.04 12.42 9.41
CA GLU A 52 3.80 11.20 8.61
C GLU A 52 2.31 10.92 8.44
N TRP A 53 1.54 11.03 9.53
CA TRP A 53 0.09 10.92 9.48
C TRP A 53 -0.55 12.01 8.59
N ALA A 54 -0.15 13.26 8.74
CA ALA A 54 -0.65 14.35 7.89
C ALA A 54 -0.38 14.10 6.40
N LYS A 55 0.78 13.49 6.04
CA LYS A 55 1.07 13.10 4.66
C LYS A 55 0.09 12.11 4.06
N THR A 56 -0.70 11.38 4.86
CA THR A 56 -1.66 10.40 4.33
C THR A 56 -2.92 11.04 3.72
N TRP A 57 -3.20 12.30 3.99
CA TRP A 57 -4.42 12.96 3.52
C TRP A 57 -4.20 14.37 2.96
N VAL A 58 -3.09 15.05 3.29
CA VAL A 58 -2.78 16.36 2.71
C VAL A 58 -2.53 16.22 1.21
N PHE A 59 -3.15 17.07 0.38
CA PHE A 59 -3.07 17.04 -1.08
C PHE A 59 -3.37 15.66 -1.71
N THR A 60 -4.45 15.01 -1.28
CA THR A 60 -4.86 13.65 -1.68
C THR A 60 -4.07 12.50 -1.05
N GLY A 61 -3.01 12.82 -0.32
CA GLY A 61 -2.20 11.86 0.42
C GLY A 61 -1.00 11.31 -0.34
N PHE A 62 0.10 11.15 0.39
CA PHE A 62 1.33 10.48 -0.07
C PHE A 62 1.86 9.57 1.06
N PRO A 63 1.28 8.39 1.28
CA PRO A 63 1.56 7.52 2.42
C PRO A 63 2.87 6.69 2.29
N TRP A 64 3.65 6.93 1.28
CA TRP A 64 4.95 6.28 1.11
C TRP A 64 6.05 7.04 1.89
N LEU A 65 7.21 6.48 2.02
CA LEU A 65 8.37 7.09 2.67
C LEU A 65 8.19 7.35 4.19
N PHE A 66 7.46 6.50 4.90
CA PHE A 66 7.46 6.53 6.35
C PHE A 66 8.72 5.84 6.89
N ALA A 67 9.30 6.39 7.97
CA ALA A 67 10.51 5.84 8.57
C ALA A 67 10.33 4.37 9.01
N GLY A 68 9.13 4.00 9.44
CA GLY A 68 8.79 2.65 9.87
C GLY A 68 8.88 1.60 8.76
N TYR A 69 8.65 1.96 7.50
CA TYR A 69 8.75 0.99 6.40
C TYR A 69 10.18 0.45 6.17
N ALA A 70 11.21 1.18 6.60
CA ALA A 70 12.59 0.70 6.52
C ALA A 70 12.87 -0.51 7.43
N PHE A 71 11.96 -0.81 8.36
CA PHE A 71 12.09 -1.89 9.35
C PHE A 71 11.07 -3.03 9.17
N THR A 72 10.39 -3.10 8.03
CA THR A 72 9.53 -4.22 7.67
C THR A 72 10.34 -5.52 7.67
N GLU A 73 9.81 -6.58 8.31
CA GLU A 73 10.47 -7.86 8.53
C GLU A 73 11.83 -7.76 9.27
N ARG A 74 11.95 -6.79 10.17
CA ARG A 74 13.16 -6.54 10.95
C ARG A 74 12.83 -6.32 12.42
N LEU A 75 13.85 -6.23 13.27
CA LEU A 75 13.76 -6.18 14.72
C LEU A 75 12.67 -5.25 15.28
N LEU A 76 12.44 -4.07 14.68
CA LEU A 76 11.44 -3.12 15.18
C LEU A 76 10.03 -3.40 14.69
N ASP A 77 9.86 -4.37 13.80
CA ASP A 77 8.55 -4.77 13.26
C ASP A 77 7.60 -5.31 14.35
N GLY A 78 8.12 -5.83 15.45
CA GLY A 78 7.33 -6.26 16.59
C GLY A 78 6.35 -5.21 17.15
N TYR A 79 6.55 -3.92 16.86
CA TYR A 79 5.60 -2.87 17.21
C TYR A 79 4.47 -2.68 16.19
N ALA A 80 4.62 -3.19 14.96
CA ALA A 80 3.64 -2.99 13.91
C ALA A 80 2.25 -3.59 14.23
N PRO A 81 2.13 -4.79 14.84
CA PRO A 81 0.82 -5.34 15.22
C PRO A 81 0.09 -4.54 16.31
N LEU A 82 0.79 -3.70 17.08
CA LEU A 82 0.21 -2.92 18.16
C LEU A 82 -0.42 -1.61 17.67
N PHE A 83 0.32 -0.83 16.89
CA PHE A 83 -0.09 0.53 16.47
C PHE A 83 0.29 0.84 15.01
N GLY A 84 0.52 -0.18 14.20
CA GLY A 84 0.86 -0.02 12.78
C GLY A 84 2.25 0.56 12.54
N VAL A 85 2.48 0.99 11.30
CA VAL A 85 3.75 1.58 10.85
C VAL A 85 4.15 2.85 11.64
N TYR A 86 3.18 3.56 12.19
CA TYR A 86 3.43 4.77 12.98
C TYR A 86 4.16 4.49 14.29
N ALA A 87 3.86 3.35 14.94
CA ALA A 87 4.61 2.93 16.14
C ALA A 87 6.07 2.61 15.78
N VAL A 88 6.28 1.93 14.66
CA VAL A 88 7.63 1.63 14.19
C VAL A 88 8.37 2.93 13.85
N SER A 89 7.75 3.86 13.11
CA SER A 89 8.31 5.19 12.84
C SER A 89 8.67 5.94 14.12
N PHE A 90 7.76 5.95 15.11
CA PHE A 90 8.00 6.60 16.39
C PHE A 90 9.26 6.05 17.07
N VAL A 91 9.37 4.73 17.17
CA VAL A 91 10.53 4.07 17.80
C VAL A 91 11.81 4.35 17.03
N VAL A 92 11.78 4.27 15.69
CA VAL A 92 12.93 4.58 14.84
C VAL A 92 13.45 5.99 15.11
N ILE A 93 12.55 6.98 15.15
CA ILE A 93 12.94 8.38 15.38
C ILE A 93 13.45 8.60 16.81
N ILE A 94 12.80 7.98 17.81
CA ILE A 94 13.33 8.03 19.20
C ILE A 94 14.72 7.43 19.28
N LEU A 95 14.98 6.28 18.66
CA LEU A 95 16.29 5.64 18.65
C LEU A 95 17.34 6.49 17.94
N ALA A 96 16.99 7.11 16.81
CA ALA A 96 17.87 8.03 16.10
C ALA A 96 18.23 9.26 16.95
N CYS A 97 17.24 9.85 17.61
CA CYS A 97 17.48 10.97 18.55
C CYS A 97 18.28 10.54 19.77
N ALA A 98 17.98 9.38 20.36
CA ALA A 98 18.73 8.83 21.48
C ALA A 98 20.20 8.60 21.13
N LEU A 99 20.48 8.13 19.90
CA LEU A 99 21.86 7.98 19.41
C LEU A 99 22.59 9.34 19.38
N VAL A 100 21.96 10.39 18.90
CA VAL A 100 22.52 11.76 18.90
C VAL A 100 22.81 12.23 20.32
N GLU A 101 21.88 12.01 21.26
CA GLU A 101 22.05 12.38 22.65
C GLU A 101 23.20 11.60 23.33
N ILE A 102 23.34 10.31 23.03
CA ILE A 102 24.45 9.48 23.51
C ILE A 102 25.82 9.99 22.98
N LEU A 103 25.87 10.33 21.70
CA LEU A 103 27.07 10.94 21.08
C LEU A 103 27.43 12.28 21.73
N ASN A 104 26.44 13.03 22.19
CA ASN A 104 26.59 14.25 22.98
C ASN A 104 26.87 13.98 24.48
N ARG A 105 27.28 12.75 24.82
CA ARG A 105 27.64 12.29 26.16
C ARG A 105 26.48 12.27 27.16
N ARG A 106 25.24 12.29 26.72
CA ARG A 106 24.04 12.12 27.57
C ARG A 106 23.65 10.63 27.63
N TRP A 107 24.48 9.84 28.27
CA TRP A 107 24.42 8.38 28.30
C TRP A 107 23.12 7.80 28.89
N PHE A 108 22.37 8.57 29.68
CA PHE A 108 21.10 8.11 30.24
C PHE A 108 20.06 7.72 29.15
N TRP A 109 20.22 8.21 27.90
CA TRP A 109 19.38 7.82 26.78
C TRP A 109 19.62 6.39 26.28
N ALA A 110 20.72 5.75 26.67
CA ALA A 110 21.00 4.35 26.32
C ALA A 110 20.01 3.37 26.95
N ILE A 111 19.52 3.67 28.16
CA ILE A 111 18.56 2.79 28.85
C ILE A 111 17.21 2.75 28.13
N PRO A 112 16.50 3.88 27.86
CA PRO A 112 15.26 3.84 27.14
C PRO A 112 15.42 3.31 25.70
N ALA A 113 16.53 3.60 25.02
CA ALA A 113 16.82 3.03 23.72
C ALA A 113 16.89 1.49 23.76
N LEU A 114 17.63 0.94 24.72
CA LEU A 114 17.72 -0.51 24.93
C LEU A 114 16.35 -1.12 25.26
N LEU A 115 15.57 -0.47 26.13
CA LEU A 115 14.22 -0.95 26.48
C LEU A 115 13.28 -0.97 25.28
N LEU A 116 13.36 0.01 24.36
CA LEU A 116 12.59 -0.01 23.13
C LEU A 116 13.00 -1.15 22.19
N VAL A 117 14.29 -1.43 22.06
CA VAL A 117 14.76 -2.56 21.24
C VAL A 117 14.33 -3.89 21.84
N LEU A 118 14.47 -4.08 23.15
CA LEU A 118 14.02 -5.29 23.85
C LEU A 118 12.48 -5.42 23.80
N GLY A 119 11.75 -4.30 23.88
CA GLY A 119 10.30 -4.26 23.72
C GLY A 119 9.86 -4.76 22.35
N ALA A 120 10.53 -4.34 21.28
CA ALA A 120 10.26 -4.83 19.93
C ALA A 120 10.47 -6.35 19.82
N TRP A 121 11.62 -6.83 20.33
CA TRP A 121 11.96 -8.26 20.31
C TRP A 121 10.97 -9.12 21.12
N THR A 122 10.44 -8.60 22.21
CA THR A 122 9.41 -9.31 23.00
C THR A 122 8.04 -9.23 22.33
N ALA A 123 7.69 -8.10 21.73
CA ALA A 123 6.43 -7.91 21.02
C ALA A 123 6.30 -8.81 19.76
N GLU A 124 7.40 -9.05 19.07
CA GLU A 124 7.46 -9.97 17.92
C GLU A 124 6.99 -11.39 18.27
N LYS A 125 7.16 -11.81 19.52
CA LYS A 125 6.74 -13.14 20.01
C LYS A 125 5.25 -13.24 20.35
N ILE A 126 4.54 -12.11 20.36
CA ILE A 126 3.12 -12.08 20.68
C ILE A 126 2.33 -12.37 19.41
N GLN A 127 1.62 -13.48 19.40
CA GLN A 127 0.70 -13.83 18.31
C GLN A 127 -0.66 -13.19 18.53
N PHE A 128 -0.94 -12.10 17.82
CA PHE A 128 -2.25 -11.41 17.85
C PHE A 128 -3.31 -12.11 17.00
N VAL A 129 -2.89 -12.91 16.02
CA VAL A 129 -3.77 -13.65 15.11
C VAL A 129 -3.42 -15.11 15.14
N GLN A 130 -4.43 -15.96 15.31
CA GLN A 130 -4.27 -17.40 15.21
C GLN A 130 -5.02 -17.92 13.98
N PRO A 131 -4.49 -18.92 13.26
CA PRO A 131 -5.20 -19.56 12.16
C PRO A 131 -6.55 -20.09 12.66
N LYS A 132 -7.65 -19.67 12.02
CA LYS A 132 -9.01 -20.11 12.40
C LYS A 132 -9.33 -21.51 11.87
N ALA A 133 -8.73 -21.93 10.77
CA ALA A 133 -9.00 -23.18 10.10
C ALA A 133 -7.87 -24.19 10.34
N ALA A 134 -8.25 -25.44 10.59
CA ALA A 134 -7.27 -26.53 10.70
C ALA A 134 -6.63 -26.91 9.36
N LYS A 135 -7.27 -26.57 8.22
CA LYS A 135 -6.79 -26.87 6.86
C LYS A 135 -6.41 -25.58 6.14
N PRO A 136 -5.22 -25.48 5.57
CA PRO A 136 -4.84 -24.36 4.72
C PRO A 136 -5.74 -24.26 3.49
N LEU A 137 -6.08 -23.03 3.08
CA LEU A 137 -6.73 -22.80 1.79
C LEU A 137 -5.74 -22.98 0.64
N SER A 138 -6.18 -23.63 -0.43
CA SER A 138 -5.42 -23.69 -1.68
C SER A 138 -5.71 -22.42 -2.50
N VAL A 139 -4.69 -21.61 -2.75
CA VAL A 139 -4.83 -20.32 -3.44
C VAL A 139 -4.01 -20.29 -4.71
N SER A 140 -4.60 -19.80 -5.80
CA SER A 140 -3.90 -19.54 -7.06
C SER A 140 -3.87 -18.04 -7.35
N LEU A 141 -2.68 -17.47 -7.45
CA LEU A 141 -2.46 -16.07 -7.82
C LEU A 141 -2.09 -16.01 -9.31
N ILE A 142 -2.97 -15.44 -10.13
CA ILE A 142 -2.80 -15.43 -11.58
C ILE A 142 -2.11 -14.13 -12.02
N GLN A 143 -0.94 -14.25 -12.61
CA GLN A 143 -0.16 -13.11 -13.10
C GLN A 143 -0.07 -13.14 -14.64
N GLY A 144 -0.81 -12.23 -15.30
CA GLY A 144 -0.88 -12.16 -16.76
C GLY A 144 0.34 -11.52 -17.43
N ASN A 145 1.18 -10.79 -16.68
CA ASN A 145 2.35 -10.04 -17.21
C ASN A 145 2.02 -9.14 -18.41
N ILE A 146 0.86 -8.51 -18.42
CA ILE A 146 0.46 -7.60 -19.48
C ILE A 146 1.30 -6.32 -19.40
N PRO A 147 2.02 -5.94 -20.45
CA PRO A 147 2.76 -4.67 -20.47
C PRO A 147 1.82 -3.48 -20.22
N GLN A 148 2.24 -2.56 -19.34
CA GLN A 148 1.38 -1.46 -18.89
C GLN A 148 0.92 -0.54 -20.04
N ASN A 149 1.76 -0.34 -21.04
CA ASN A 149 1.45 0.45 -22.23
C ASN A 149 0.44 -0.23 -23.18
N LEU A 150 0.22 -1.52 -23.06
CA LEU A 150 -0.72 -2.28 -23.88
C LEU A 150 -2.05 -2.54 -23.18
N LYS A 151 -2.06 -2.49 -21.85
CA LYS A 151 -3.18 -2.92 -21.00
C LYS A 151 -4.52 -2.25 -21.35
N TRP A 152 -4.50 -0.96 -21.70
CA TRP A 152 -5.69 -0.17 -21.98
C TRP A 152 -6.01 0.00 -23.48
N LEU A 153 -5.18 -0.56 -24.36
CA LEU A 153 -5.45 -0.50 -25.79
C LEU A 153 -6.63 -1.42 -26.15
N THR A 154 -7.59 -0.90 -26.92
CA THR A 154 -8.80 -1.64 -27.32
C THR A 154 -8.48 -2.98 -27.96
N GLU A 155 -7.45 -3.04 -28.81
CA GLU A 155 -6.97 -4.25 -29.48
C GLU A 155 -6.39 -5.31 -28.55
N TYR A 156 -5.97 -4.90 -27.31
CA TYR A 156 -5.41 -5.80 -26.30
C TYR A 156 -6.43 -6.24 -25.25
N GLN A 157 -7.60 -5.63 -25.17
CA GLN A 157 -8.61 -5.93 -24.16
C GLN A 157 -9.04 -7.40 -24.18
N ILE A 158 -9.46 -7.89 -25.34
CA ILE A 158 -9.90 -9.29 -25.52
C ILE A 158 -8.73 -10.24 -25.30
N LYS A 159 -7.55 -9.93 -25.85
CA LYS A 159 -6.35 -10.74 -25.66
C LYS A 159 -5.94 -10.86 -24.19
N THR A 160 -6.15 -9.80 -23.42
CA THR A 160 -5.93 -9.82 -21.97
C THR A 160 -6.85 -10.82 -21.27
N LEU A 161 -8.16 -10.81 -21.60
CA LEU A 161 -9.12 -11.79 -21.07
C LEU A 161 -8.75 -13.22 -21.44
N GLU A 162 -8.30 -13.46 -22.66
CA GLU A 162 -7.85 -14.78 -23.13
C GLU A 162 -6.63 -15.28 -22.33
N ILE A 163 -5.64 -14.40 -22.09
CA ILE A 163 -4.44 -14.73 -21.31
C ILE A 163 -4.83 -15.14 -19.88
N TYR A 164 -5.63 -14.33 -19.19
CA TYR A 164 -6.07 -14.64 -17.83
C TYR A 164 -6.92 -15.90 -17.79
N SER A 165 -7.85 -16.09 -18.73
CA SER A 165 -8.68 -17.30 -18.83
C SER A 165 -7.84 -18.54 -19.07
N LYS A 166 -6.81 -18.44 -19.95
CA LYS A 166 -5.90 -19.56 -20.24
C LYS A 166 -5.07 -19.94 -19.02
N LEU A 167 -4.52 -18.96 -18.29
CA LEU A 167 -3.76 -19.18 -17.07
C LEU A 167 -4.62 -19.81 -15.97
N THR A 168 -5.88 -19.44 -15.87
CA THR A 168 -6.82 -19.95 -14.87
C THR A 168 -7.31 -21.37 -15.17
N ARG A 169 -7.22 -21.85 -16.41
CA ARG A 169 -7.86 -23.09 -16.86
C ARG A 169 -7.53 -24.31 -15.98
N ASN A 170 -6.30 -24.44 -15.57
CA ASN A 170 -5.82 -25.58 -14.76
C ASN A 170 -5.87 -25.33 -13.25
N GLU A 171 -6.33 -24.15 -12.85
CA GLU A 171 -6.40 -23.75 -11.44
C GLU A 171 -7.80 -23.93 -10.83
N TRP A 172 -8.79 -24.24 -11.66
CA TRP A 172 -10.15 -24.53 -11.18
C TRP A 172 -10.13 -25.76 -10.25
N GLY A 173 -10.83 -25.64 -9.13
CA GLY A 173 -10.78 -26.62 -8.02
C GLY A 173 -9.89 -26.15 -6.86
N ARG A 174 -9.18 -25.02 -6.99
CA ARG A 174 -8.57 -24.34 -5.85
C ARG A 174 -9.65 -23.61 -5.05
N ASP A 175 -9.45 -23.49 -3.74
CA ASP A 175 -10.42 -22.79 -2.87
C ASP A 175 -10.56 -21.31 -3.27
N LEU A 176 -9.46 -20.68 -3.72
CA LEU A 176 -9.44 -19.27 -4.14
C LEU A 176 -8.54 -19.05 -5.35
N ILE A 177 -9.07 -18.36 -6.36
CA ILE A 177 -8.32 -17.90 -7.54
C ILE A 177 -8.37 -16.38 -7.57
N VAL A 178 -7.21 -15.73 -7.59
CA VAL A 178 -7.10 -14.27 -7.53
C VAL A 178 -6.44 -13.73 -8.79
N TRP A 179 -7.14 -12.84 -9.48
CA TRP A 179 -6.60 -12.02 -10.54
C TRP A 179 -6.23 -10.63 -9.98
N PRO A 180 -5.19 -9.98 -10.50
CA PRO A 180 -4.72 -8.71 -9.97
C PRO A 180 -5.69 -7.55 -10.25
N GLU A 181 -5.35 -6.39 -9.67
CA GLU A 181 -6.04 -5.13 -9.90
C GLU A 181 -6.13 -4.80 -11.40
N SER A 182 -7.31 -4.39 -11.84
CA SER A 182 -7.58 -4.06 -13.24
C SER A 182 -7.10 -5.14 -14.21
N SER A 183 -7.22 -6.42 -13.85
CA SER A 183 -6.93 -7.54 -14.73
C SER A 183 -7.88 -7.62 -15.93
N ILE A 184 -9.07 -7.07 -15.75
CA ILE A 184 -10.07 -6.89 -16.80
C ILE A 184 -10.10 -5.41 -17.19
N PRO A 185 -9.57 -5.02 -18.36
CA PRO A 185 -9.53 -3.63 -18.80
C PRO A 185 -10.81 -3.19 -19.55
N LEU A 186 -11.96 -3.64 -19.07
CA LEU A 186 -13.29 -3.41 -19.63
C LEU A 186 -14.28 -3.17 -18.49
N PHE A 187 -15.33 -2.40 -18.71
CA PHE A 187 -16.40 -2.27 -17.73
C PHE A 187 -17.23 -3.55 -17.64
N GLN A 188 -17.80 -3.78 -16.46
CA GLN A 188 -18.70 -4.93 -16.23
C GLN A 188 -19.89 -4.96 -17.19
N THR A 189 -20.31 -3.80 -17.69
CA THR A 189 -21.41 -3.64 -18.65
C THR A 189 -21.07 -4.14 -20.05
N ASP A 190 -19.79 -4.17 -20.40
CA ASP A 190 -19.32 -4.50 -21.74
C ASP A 190 -19.11 -6.00 -21.94
N ILE A 191 -18.97 -6.75 -20.83
CA ILE A 191 -18.62 -8.17 -20.85
C ILE A 191 -19.52 -9.04 -19.94
N PRO A 192 -20.83 -8.84 -19.89
CA PRO A 192 -21.72 -9.56 -18.97
C PRO A 192 -21.70 -11.08 -19.19
N GLU A 193 -21.59 -11.53 -20.44
CA GLU A 193 -21.55 -12.96 -20.75
C GLU A 193 -20.24 -13.63 -20.33
N PHE A 194 -19.12 -12.90 -20.43
CA PHE A 194 -17.85 -13.39 -19.91
C PHE A 194 -17.88 -13.55 -18.39
N LEU A 195 -18.39 -12.55 -17.68
CA LEU A 195 -18.52 -12.60 -16.21
C LEU A 195 -19.44 -13.73 -15.76
N LYS A 196 -20.58 -13.94 -16.43
CA LYS A 196 -21.48 -15.07 -16.16
C LYS A 196 -20.80 -16.41 -16.41
N ALA A 197 -20.02 -16.54 -17.48
CA ALA A 197 -19.30 -17.78 -17.79
C ALA A 197 -18.24 -18.10 -16.71
N MET A 198 -17.49 -17.10 -16.27
CA MET A 198 -16.49 -17.24 -15.20
C MET A 198 -17.15 -17.62 -13.86
N ASP A 199 -18.24 -16.94 -13.47
CA ASP A 199 -19.02 -17.26 -12.25
C ASP A 199 -19.58 -18.70 -12.31
N ALA A 200 -20.17 -19.09 -13.43
CA ALA A 200 -20.66 -20.45 -13.62
C ALA A 200 -19.54 -21.50 -13.54
N GLN A 201 -18.34 -21.19 -14.03
CA GLN A 201 -17.19 -22.09 -13.92
C GLN A 201 -16.66 -22.16 -12.49
N ALA A 202 -16.57 -21.04 -11.79
CA ALA A 202 -16.17 -20.98 -10.40
C ALA A 202 -17.10 -21.85 -9.53
N LYS A 203 -18.42 -21.68 -9.68
CA LYS A 203 -19.45 -22.49 -8.99
C LYS A 203 -19.34 -23.99 -9.30
N ARG A 204 -19.11 -24.38 -10.56
CA ARG A 204 -18.96 -25.80 -10.94
C ARG A 204 -17.72 -26.44 -10.33
N SER A 205 -16.68 -25.67 -10.10
CA SER A 205 -15.39 -26.14 -9.59
C SER A 205 -15.22 -25.97 -8.09
N ASP A 206 -16.26 -25.49 -7.40
CA ASP A 206 -16.22 -25.13 -5.96
C ASP A 206 -15.05 -24.19 -5.63
N SER A 207 -14.81 -23.21 -6.51
CA SER A 207 -13.75 -22.21 -6.38
C SER A 207 -14.34 -20.83 -6.16
N ALA A 208 -13.76 -20.03 -5.26
CA ALA A 208 -13.98 -18.60 -5.24
C ALA A 208 -13.06 -17.93 -6.27
N TRP A 209 -13.61 -17.06 -7.12
CA TRP A 209 -12.84 -16.27 -8.07
C TRP A 209 -12.95 -14.79 -7.74
N VAL A 210 -11.80 -14.12 -7.60
CA VAL A 210 -11.69 -12.69 -7.28
C VAL A 210 -10.92 -12.00 -8.38
N THR A 211 -11.44 -10.88 -8.88
CA THR A 211 -10.82 -10.10 -9.97
C THR A 211 -10.98 -8.60 -9.77
N GLY A 212 -9.98 -7.84 -10.16
CA GLY A 212 -10.06 -6.38 -10.25
C GLY A 212 -10.64 -5.96 -11.60
N ILE A 213 -11.66 -5.10 -11.57
CA ILE A 213 -12.38 -4.62 -12.76
C ILE A 213 -12.82 -3.16 -12.56
N PRO A 214 -12.77 -2.30 -13.58
CA PRO A 214 -13.44 -1.01 -13.55
C PRO A 214 -14.96 -1.22 -13.54
N TYR A 215 -15.62 -0.51 -12.66
CA TYR A 215 -17.08 -0.57 -12.48
C TYR A 215 -17.72 0.76 -12.84
N TRP A 216 -18.69 0.72 -13.72
CA TRP A 216 -19.54 1.87 -14.02
C TRP A 216 -20.85 1.76 -13.25
N ASP A 217 -21.06 2.65 -12.30
CA ASP A 217 -22.32 2.76 -11.57
C ASP A 217 -23.31 3.62 -12.36
N ILE A 218 -24.13 2.96 -13.16
CA ILE A 218 -25.14 3.62 -13.99
C ILE A 218 -26.21 4.31 -13.14
N SER A 219 -26.56 3.75 -11.98
CA SER A 219 -27.61 4.30 -11.11
C SER A 219 -27.14 5.56 -10.41
N ALA A 220 -25.95 5.52 -9.80
CA ALA A 220 -25.33 6.69 -9.19
C ALA A 220 -24.97 7.77 -10.22
N SER A 221 -24.51 7.38 -11.42
CA SER A 221 -24.24 8.31 -12.53
C SER A 221 -25.50 9.10 -12.95
N ARG A 222 -26.64 8.42 -13.06
CA ARG A 222 -27.93 9.09 -13.36
C ARG A 222 -28.35 10.05 -12.27
N ALA A 223 -28.14 9.71 -11.00
CA ALA A 223 -28.49 10.56 -9.88
C ALA A 223 -27.56 11.77 -9.76
N ALA A 224 -26.27 11.59 -10.08
CA ALA A 224 -25.28 12.68 -10.02
C ALA A 224 -25.28 13.59 -11.27
N GLY A 225 -25.85 13.13 -12.40
CA GLY A 225 -25.80 13.85 -13.68
C GLY A 225 -24.44 13.77 -14.39
N GLU A 226 -23.52 12.94 -13.91
CA GLU A 226 -22.19 12.72 -14.49
C GLU A 226 -21.80 11.24 -14.38
N PRO A 227 -20.90 10.72 -15.26
CA PRO A 227 -20.43 9.35 -15.17
C PRO A 227 -19.61 9.09 -13.92
N LEU A 228 -19.98 8.09 -13.12
CA LEU A 228 -19.26 7.65 -11.93
C LEU A 228 -18.64 6.28 -12.17
N TYR A 229 -17.31 6.24 -12.10
CA TYR A 229 -16.50 5.03 -12.30
C TYR A 229 -15.73 4.71 -11.03
N TYR A 230 -15.61 3.42 -10.73
CA TYR A 230 -14.88 2.90 -9.58
C TYR A 230 -13.89 1.82 -10.00
N ASN A 231 -12.75 1.77 -9.33
CA ASN A 231 -11.89 0.60 -9.37
C ASN A 231 -12.41 -0.38 -8.32
N THR A 232 -12.86 -1.56 -8.73
CA THR A 232 -13.57 -2.49 -7.85
C THR A 232 -12.98 -3.90 -7.88
N ILE A 233 -13.40 -4.69 -6.88
CA ILE A 233 -13.16 -6.12 -6.80
C ILE A 233 -14.51 -6.83 -6.94
N MET A 234 -14.56 -7.84 -7.77
CA MET A 234 -15.69 -8.76 -7.94
C MET A 234 -15.30 -10.14 -7.45
#